data_82b87b5ba7f3734cd49e555ca1a97fbe
#
_entry.id   82b87b5ba7f3734cd49e555ca1a97fbe
#
_cell.length_a   1.000
_cell.length_b   1.000
_cell.length_c   1.000
_cell.angle_alpha   90.00
_cell.angle_beta   90.00
_cell.angle_gamma   90.00
#
_symmetry.space_group_name_H-M   'P 1'
#
loop_
_entity.id
_entity.type
_entity.pdbx_description
1 polymer ?
#
loop_
_entity_poly.entity_id
_entity_poly.type
_entity_poly.pdbx_seq_one_letter_code
_entity_poly.pdbx_strand_id
1 'polypeptide(L)'
;MSGINFDQMKKYTYTLVIFLLWSATSVAQIKIGNHTFKDGSSYTGELKGRKPHGKGKTVFKSGDTYEGQYVKGKRQGDGTYTFHDGEKYVGEWFQDQQHGRGTFYFMNNNRYEGMWYADYQEGNGKMYYYNGDVYVGEWHQDKRNGKGTYTWKAGAKYEGTWKNDKKDGQGTMVWPDKSSYTGDWVADSREGKGTFYYTNGDRYIGEWKADMQHGKGVYHFSSGDRYEGDYADGERTGQGIYAHTNGDKYVGQFQNGEQHGQGTFTWSNGAVYEGQWVDNVRSGQGRYKWANGDEYEGSWKNDKPDGQGTLTLKDGTLYKGGFSKGMEEGKGVLITPDGVRFEGSFKQGKKHGDFVETDKDGKIIRKGVYKFGTLNLTQK
;
A
#
# COMPACT_ATOMS: atom_id res chain seq x y z
N MET A 1 -81.33 -44.40 22.05
CA MET A 1 -82.07 -45.57 22.65
C MET A 1 -81.03 -46.49 23.19
N SER A 2 -81.14 -46.70 24.45
CA SER A 2 -80.88 -47.83 25.30
C SER A 2 -79.44 -48.40 25.27
N GLY A 3 -78.72 -48.38 26.26
CA GLY A 3 -79.08 -48.80 27.65
C GLY A 3 -78.06 -49.85 28.04
N ILE A 4 -77.09 -49.46 28.84
CA ILE A 4 -75.99 -50.32 29.25
C ILE A 4 -76.29 -50.76 30.63
N ASN A 5 -76.11 -52.03 30.84
CA ASN A 5 -76.20 -52.61 32.15
C ASN A 5 -74.82 -52.91 32.70
N PHE A 6 -74.55 -52.42 33.90
CA PHE A 6 -73.46 -52.72 34.79
C PHE A 6 -73.74 -54.10 35.41
N ASP A 7 -72.78 -54.86 35.59
CA ASP A 7 -72.44 -55.80 36.60
C ASP A 7 -71.77 -57.09 36.07
N GLN A 8 -70.48 -57.15 36.26
CA GLN A 8 -69.92 -58.23 37.07
C GLN A 8 -68.40 -58.02 37.28
N MET A 9 -68.11 -57.43 38.40
CA MET A 9 -66.74 -57.44 38.91
C MET A 9 -66.43 -58.84 39.46
N LYS A 10 -65.51 -59.57 38.92
CA LYS A 10 -64.82 -60.63 39.58
C LYS A 10 -63.46 -60.21 40.04
N LYS A 11 -63.28 -60.16 41.34
CA LYS A 11 -62.04 -59.92 42.06
C LYS A 11 -60.95 -60.91 41.62
N TYR A 12 -59.86 -60.42 41.08
CA TYR A 12 -58.57 -61.08 41.14
C TYR A 12 -57.60 -60.13 41.83
N THR A 13 -57.27 -60.48 43.07
CA THR A 13 -56.25 -59.81 43.86
C THR A 13 -54.92 -60.33 43.36
N TYR A 14 -54.25 -59.50 42.50
CA TYR A 14 -52.85 -59.72 42.19
C TYR A 14 -52.02 -58.98 43.22
N THR A 15 -51.34 -59.69 44.07
CA THR A 15 -50.31 -59.19 44.96
C THR A 15 -49.11 -58.85 44.11
N LEU A 16 -48.96 -57.55 43.78
CA LEU A 16 -47.80 -57.02 43.07
C LEU A 16 -46.64 -56.92 44.07
N VAL A 17 -45.75 -57.89 44.08
CA VAL A 17 -44.47 -57.76 44.77
C VAL A 17 -43.57 -56.84 43.97
N ILE A 18 -43.53 -55.54 44.32
CA ILE A 18 -42.58 -54.58 43.79
C ILE A 18 -41.24 -54.91 44.41
N PHE A 19 -40.39 -55.62 43.69
CA PHE A 19 -38.95 -55.65 43.95
C PHE A 19 -38.38 -54.28 43.58
N LEU A 20 -38.28 -53.37 44.55
CA LEU A 20 -37.42 -52.20 44.49
C LEU A 20 -35.96 -52.70 44.45
N LEU A 21 -35.44 -52.90 43.23
CA LEU A 21 -34.00 -52.96 42.98
C LEU A 21 -33.46 -51.55 43.23
N TRP A 22 -33.09 -51.24 44.46
CA TRP A 22 -32.20 -50.14 44.77
C TRP A 22 -30.85 -50.51 44.14
N SER A 23 -30.62 -50.11 42.90
CA SER A 23 -29.28 -49.96 42.40
C SER A 23 -28.65 -48.85 43.20
N ALA A 24 -28.03 -49.19 44.31
CA ALA A 24 -27.12 -48.26 45.00
C ALA A 24 -25.95 -48.02 44.05
N THR A 25 -26.10 -47.04 43.16
CA THR A 25 -24.93 -46.39 42.52
C THR A 25 -24.17 -45.78 43.68
N SER A 26 -23.15 -46.48 44.19
CA SER A 26 -22.22 -45.88 45.16
C SER A 26 -21.54 -44.74 44.45
N VAL A 27 -22.06 -43.52 44.62
CA VAL A 27 -21.37 -42.29 44.22
C VAL A 27 -20.11 -42.28 45.07
N ALA A 28 -18.97 -42.58 44.44
CA ALA A 28 -17.69 -42.58 45.12
C ALA A 28 -17.50 -41.24 45.82
N GLN A 29 -17.38 -41.26 47.15
CA GLN A 29 -17.24 -40.08 47.99
C GLN A 29 -15.91 -39.39 47.68
N ILE A 30 -15.93 -38.06 47.51
CA ILE A 30 -14.72 -37.26 47.37
C ILE A 30 -13.99 -37.25 48.71
N LYS A 31 -12.67 -37.56 48.70
CA LYS A 31 -11.79 -37.56 49.88
C LYS A 31 -10.50 -36.78 49.55
N ILE A 32 -9.94 -36.09 50.53
CA ILE A 32 -8.60 -35.49 50.41
C ILE A 32 -7.58 -36.61 50.62
N GLY A 33 -6.56 -36.67 49.77
CA GLY A 33 -5.49 -37.65 49.84
C GLY A 33 -4.37 -37.40 48.84
N ASN A 34 -3.48 -38.39 48.75
CA ASN A 34 -2.32 -38.37 47.87
C ASN A 34 -2.50 -39.40 46.75
N HIS A 35 -1.94 -39.09 45.59
CA HIS A 35 -1.84 -40.02 44.47
C HIS A 35 -0.47 -39.89 43.81
N THR A 36 0.16 -41.01 43.48
CA THR A 36 1.40 -41.02 42.72
C THR A 36 1.11 -41.49 41.30
N PHE A 37 1.45 -40.71 40.31
CA PHE A 37 1.31 -41.08 38.91
C PHE A 37 2.38 -42.10 38.49
N LYS A 38 2.19 -42.76 37.35
CA LYS A 38 3.12 -43.78 36.86
C LYS A 38 4.51 -43.27 36.56
N ASP A 39 4.60 -42.00 36.21
CA ASP A 39 5.86 -41.28 35.89
C ASP A 39 6.63 -40.82 37.13
N GLY A 40 6.07 -41.04 38.33
CA GLY A 40 6.66 -40.62 39.60
C GLY A 40 6.22 -39.24 40.08
N SER A 41 5.36 -38.52 39.34
CA SER A 41 4.76 -37.27 39.77
C SER A 41 3.85 -37.49 41.01
N SER A 42 3.79 -36.50 41.90
CA SER A 42 2.99 -36.58 43.13
C SER A 42 1.82 -35.61 43.09
N TYR A 43 0.64 -36.10 43.50
CA TYR A 43 -0.57 -35.32 43.64
C TYR A 43 -1.03 -35.27 45.07
N THR A 44 -1.52 -34.12 45.51
CA THR A 44 -2.21 -33.93 46.78
C THR A 44 -3.47 -33.13 46.55
N GLY A 45 -4.62 -33.64 46.99
CA GLY A 45 -5.91 -32.97 46.81
C GLY A 45 -7.10 -33.88 46.89
N GLU A 46 -8.18 -33.45 46.25
CA GLU A 46 -9.44 -34.19 46.22
C GLU A 46 -9.33 -35.43 45.30
N LEU A 47 -9.80 -36.56 45.77
CA LEU A 47 -9.81 -37.82 45.04
C LEU A 47 -11.23 -38.37 44.95
N LYS A 48 -11.60 -38.90 43.79
CA LYS A 48 -12.78 -39.73 43.59
C LYS A 48 -12.34 -41.17 43.31
N GLY A 49 -12.54 -42.05 44.31
CA GLY A 49 -11.87 -43.33 44.32
C GLY A 49 -10.36 -43.18 44.52
N ARG A 50 -9.59 -43.60 43.51
CA ARG A 50 -8.11 -43.48 43.54
C ARG A 50 -7.56 -42.48 42.52
N LYS A 51 -8.43 -41.65 41.91
CA LYS A 51 -8.03 -40.70 40.85
C LYS A 51 -8.19 -39.27 41.33
N PRO A 52 -7.29 -38.37 40.95
CA PRO A 52 -7.44 -36.92 41.10
C PRO A 52 -8.81 -36.46 40.60
N HIS A 53 -9.52 -35.69 41.43
CA HIS A 53 -10.84 -35.14 41.12
C HIS A 53 -11.06 -33.92 42.00
N GLY A 54 -11.77 -32.88 41.49
CA GLY A 54 -11.91 -31.62 42.22
C GLY A 54 -10.61 -30.85 42.29
N LYS A 55 -10.34 -30.16 43.40
CA LYS A 55 -9.16 -29.31 43.58
C LYS A 55 -7.94 -30.11 44.06
N GLY A 56 -6.76 -29.78 43.49
CA GLY A 56 -5.53 -30.41 43.95
C GLY A 56 -4.28 -29.82 43.30
N LYS A 57 -3.13 -30.28 43.81
CA LYS A 57 -1.82 -29.87 43.37
C LYS A 57 -1.00 -31.08 42.91
N THR A 58 -0.41 -30.98 41.73
CA THR A 58 0.57 -31.95 41.24
C THR A 58 1.95 -31.32 41.24
N VAL A 59 2.96 -32.03 41.68
CA VAL A 59 4.37 -31.76 41.46
C VAL A 59 4.89 -32.82 40.50
N PHE A 60 5.27 -32.39 39.32
CA PHE A 60 5.76 -33.25 38.26
C PHE A 60 7.22 -33.64 38.50
N LYS A 61 7.67 -34.75 37.96
CA LYS A 61 9.07 -35.20 38.05
C LYS A 61 10.04 -34.21 37.39
N SER A 62 9.56 -33.42 36.39
CA SER A 62 10.31 -32.35 35.76
C SER A 62 10.62 -31.15 36.66
N GLY A 63 9.95 -31.04 37.79
CA GLY A 63 9.96 -29.86 38.66
C GLY A 63 8.81 -28.90 38.42
N ASP A 64 8.04 -29.10 37.38
CA ASP A 64 6.84 -28.29 37.09
C ASP A 64 5.77 -28.50 38.18
N THR A 65 4.85 -27.57 38.31
CA THR A 65 3.71 -27.73 39.23
C THR A 65 2.43 -27.34 38.54
N TYR A 66 1.34 -28.05 38.90
CA TYR A 66 -0.01 -27.65 38.55
C TYR A 66 -0.86 -27.58 39.81
N GLU A 67 -1.61 -26.49 39.95
CA GLU A 67 -2.58 -26.31 41.02
C GLU A 67 -3.91 -25.87 40.41
N GLY A 68 -4.95 -26.71 40.55
CA GLY A 68 -6.22 -26.48 39.90
C GLY A 68 -7.20 -27.63 40.00
N GLN A 69 -8.14 -27.63 39.06
CA GLN A 69 -9.25 -28.59 39.05
C GLN A 69 -8.86 -29.83 38.21
N TYR A 70 -9.41 -30.97 38.66
CA TYR A 70 -9.23 -32.27 38.02
C TYR A 70 -10.58 -32.99 37.83
N VAL A 71 -10.73 -33.69 36.72
CA VAL A 71 -11.83 -34.60 36.45
C VAL A 71 -11.28 -35.95 35.98
N LYS A 72 -11.56 -37.02 36.75
CA LYS A 72 -11.11 -38.37 36.41
C LYS A 72 -9.60 -38.53 36.19
N GLY A 73 -8.78 -37.77 36.87
CA GLY A 73 -7.34 -37.81 36.82
C GLY A 73 -6.70 -36.88 35.80
N LYS A 74 -7.49 -36.10 35.09
CA LYS A 74 -7.04 -35.12 34.09
C LYS A 74 -7.28 -33.69 34.56
N ARG A 75 -6.37 -32.76 34.23
CA ARG A 75 -6.55 -31.33 34.45
C ARG A 75 -7.78 -30.87 33.68
N GLN A 76 -8.69 -30.16 34.34
CA GLN A 76 -9.95 -29.74 33.76
C GLN A 76 -10.51 -28.55 34.55
N GLY A 77 -11.07 -27.51 33.88
CA GLY A 77 -11.52 -26.30 34.55
C GLY A 77 -10.35 -25.37 34.85
N ASP A 78 -10.48 -24.54 35.88
CA ASP A 78 -9.45 -23.54 36.19
C ASP A 78 -8.22 -24.13 36.86
N GLY A 79 -7.03 -23.65 36.46
CA GLY A 79 -5.79 -24.08 37.08
C GLY A 79 -4.58 -23.24 36.66
N THR A 80 -3.54 -23.31 37.49
CA THR A 80 -2.24 -22.68 37.25
C THR A 80 -1.19 -23.77 37.03
N TYR A 81 -0.51 -23.73 35.91
CA TYR A 81 0.68 -24.53 35.62
C TYR A 81 1.91 -23.62 35.70
N THR A 82 2.88 -23.98 36.50
CA THR A 82 4.17 -23.30 36.59
C THR A 82 5.24 -24.25 36.13
N PHE A 83 5.92 -23.86 35.08
CA PHE A 83 7.06 -24.60 34.53
C PHE A 83 8.29 -24.43 35.42
N HIS A 84 9.18 -25.39 35.40
CA HIS A 84 10.42 -25.39 36.23
C HIS A 84 11.36 -24.23 35.87
N ASP A 85 11.27 -23.69 34.65
CA ASP A 85 12.04 -22.54 34.16
C ASP A 85 11.41 -21.18 34.56
N GLY A 86 10.23 -21.20 35.19
CA GLY A 86 9.54 -20.01 35.66
C GLY A 86 8.42 -19.49 34.76
N GLU A 87 8.25 -20.07 33.56
CA GLU A 87 7.05 -19.76 32.76
C GLU A 87 5.78 -20.17 33.49
N LYS A 88 4.65 -19.54 33.17
CA LYS A 88 3.42 -19.83 33.90
C LYS A 88 2.18 -19.66 33.01
N TYR A 89 1.29 -20.64 33.04
CA TYR A 89 -0.05 -20.54 32.51
C TYR A 89 -1.09 -20.47 33.63
N VAL A 90 -2.02 -19.54 33.50
CA VAL A 90 -3.17 -19.39 34.43
C VAL A 90 -4.41 -19.33 33.57
N GLY A 91 -5.30 -20.35 33.66
CA GLY A 91 -6.47 -20.38 32.81
C GLY A 91 -7.24 -21.70 32.87
N GLU A 92 -8.09 -21.84 31.87
CA GLU A 92 -8.94 -23.01 31.71
C GLU A 92 -8.14 -24.17 31.08
N TRP A 93 -8.52 -25.38 31.52
CA TRP A 93 -7.94 -26.66 31.08
C TRP A 93 -9.03 -27.60 30.60
N PHE A 94 -8.77 -28.35 29.55
CA PHE A 94 -9.63 -29.41 29.08
C PHE A 94 -8.80 -30.64 28.72
N GLN A 95 -9.05 -31.76 29.46
CA GLN A 95 -8.38 -33.04 29.24
C GLN A 95 -6.84 -32.97 29.19
N ASP A 96 -6.22 -32.25 30.11
CA ASP A 96 -4.78 -31.99 30.25
C ASP A 96 -4.20 -30.97 29.30
N GLN A 97 -5.02 -30.31 28.48
CA GLN A 97 -4.58 -29.25 27.54
C GLN A 97 -5.06 -27.89 28.00
N GLN A 98 -4.27 -26.86 27.70
CA GLN A 98 -4.68 -25.44 27.82
C GLN A 98 -5.87 -25.21 26.88
N HIS A 99 -6.92 -24.61 27.41
CA HIS A 99 -8.18 -24.42 26.68
C HIS A 99 -8.91 -23.19 27.19
N GLY A 100 -9.93 -22.73 26.44
CA GLY A 100 -10.75 -21.62 26.87
C GLY A 100 -9.94 -20.32 27.09
N ARG A 101 -10.24 -19.59 28.14
CA ARG A 101 -9.51 -18.35 28.48
C ARG A 101 -8.31 -18.63 29.34
N GLY A 102 -7.17 -17.99 29.00
CA GLY A 102 -5.96 -18.13 29.81
C GLY A 102 -4.94 -17.03 29.59
N THR A 103 -4.04 -16.92 30.57
CA THR A 103 -2.90 -16.01 30.51
C THR A 103 -1.62 -16.82 30.59
N PHE A 104 -0.71 -16.62 29.65
CA PHE A 104 0.62 -17.20 29.66
C PHE A 104 1.68 -16.12 29.92
N TYR A 105 2.52 -16.38 30.90
CA TYR A 105 3.67 -15.53 31.26
C TYR A 105 4.94 -16.24 30.76
N PHE A 106 5.59 -15.67 29.77
CA PHE A 106 6.81 -16.23 29.17
C PHE A 106 8.05 -15.80 29.97
N MET A 107 9.10 -16.61 29.91
CA MET A 107 10.39 -16.33 30.57
C MET A 107 11.00 -15.00 30.13
N ASN A 108 10.81 -14.60 28.88
CA ASN A 108 11.29 -13.33 28.33
C ASN A 108 10.44 -12.11 28.71
N ASN A 109 9.56 -12.22 29.70
CA ASN A 109 8.62 -11.20 30.16
C ASN A 109 7.53 -10.81 29.15
N ASN A 110 7.35 -11.57 28.08
CA ASN A 110 6.13 -11.46 27.27
C ASN A 110 4.94 -12.01 28.07
N ARG A 111 3.75 -11.54 27.73
CA ARG A 111 2.51 -12.04 28.31
C ARG A 111 1.41 -12.10 27.28
N TYR A 112 0.83 -13.28 27.12
CA TYR A 112 -0.36 -13.46 26.30
C TYR A 112 -1.61 -13.59 27.19
N GLU A 113 -2.67 -12.90 26.84
CA GLU A 113 -3.99 -12.98 27.46
C GLU A 113 -5.01 -13.24 26.36
N GLY A 114 -5.62 -14.41 26.32
CA GLY A 114 -6.54 -14.75 25.23
C GLY A 114 -7.14 -16.13 25.29
N MET A 115 -7.67 -16.55 24.15
CA MET A 115 -8.27 -17.86 23.96
C MET A 115 -7.19 -18.89 23.62
N TRP A 116 -7.43 -20.11 24.10
CA TRP A 116 -6.58 -21.29 23.91
C TRP A 116 -7.40 -22.45 23.40
N TYR A 117 -6.83 -23.23 22.52
CA TYR A 117 -7.41 -24.48 22.05
C TYR A 117 -6.32 -25.51 21.84
N ALA A 118 -6.41 -26.64 22.59
CA ALA A 118 -5.49 -27.78 22.50
C ALA A 118 -4.00 -27.35 22.60
N ASP A 119 -3.66 -26.52 23.61
CA ASP A 119 -2.35 -25.96 23.93
C ASP A 119 -1.87 -24.85 22.97
N TYR A 120 -2.66 -24.42 21.97
CA TYR A 120 -2.32 -23.32 21.05
C TYR A 120 -3.07 -22.05 21.41
N GLN A 121 -2.43 -20.90 21.19
CA GLN A 121 -3.11 -19.60 21.12
C GLN A 121 -4.06 -19.62 19.93
N GLU A 122 -5.36 -19.39 20.17
CA GLU A 122 -6.41 -19.52 19.18
C GLU A 122 -7.47 -18.43 19.38
N GLY A 123 -8.12 -17.95 18.31
CA GLY A 123 -9.15 -16.92 18.41
C GLY A 123 -8.62 -15.57 18.88
N ASN A 124 -9.40 -14.83 19.68
CA ASN A 124 -9.01 -13.50 20.11
C ASN A 124 -8.04 -13.52 21.30
N GLY A 125 -6.97 -12.72 21.17
CA GLY A 125 -5.97 -12.59 22.21
C GLY A 125 -5.18 -11.29 22.17
N LYS A 126 -4.47 -11.03 23.26
CA LYS A 126 -3.61 -9.87 23.43
C LYS A 126 -2.22 -10.33 23.86
N MET A 127 -1.20 -9.93 23.11
CA MET A 127 0.20 -10.14 23.44
C MET A 127 0.82 -8.84 23.90
N TYR A 128 1.44 -8.86 25.05
CA TYR A 128 2.30 -7.80 25.55
C TYR A 128 3.74 -8.26 25.41
N TYR A 129 4.51 -7.54 24.63
CA TYR A 129 5.92 -7.85 24.41
C TYR A 129 6.79 -7.13 25.44
N TYR A 130 7.91 -7.72 25.83
CA TYR A 130 8.85 -7.15 26.81
C TYR A 130 9.41 -5.78 26.41
N ASN A 131 9.49 -5.50 25.09
CA ASN A 131 9.95 -4.23 24.54
C ASN A 131 8.88 -3.11 24.66
N GLY A 132 7.68 -3.44 25.13
CA GLY A 132 6.54 -2.53 25.30
C GLY A 132 5.60 -2.47 24.09
N ASP A 133 5.82 -3.27 23.06
CA ASP A 133 4.87 -3.43 21.97
C ASP A 133 3.62 -4.21 22.43
N VAL A 134 2.51 -4.02 21.74
CA VAL A 134 1.25 -4.72 22.03
C VAL A 134 0.59 -5.16 20.74
N TYR A 135 0.16 -6.41 20.70
CA TYR A 135 -0.75 -6.91 19.67
C TYR A 135 -2.10 -7.26 20.27
N VAL A 136 -3.18 -6.87 19.60
CA VAL A 136 -4.56 -7.25 19.95
C VAL A 136 -5.23 -7.73 18.67
N GLY A 137 -5.67 -8.98 18.64
CA GLY A 137 -6.29 -9.51 17.42
C GLY A 137 -6.49 -11.02 17.47
N GLU A 138 -6.71 -11.56 16.28
CA GLU A 138 -6.97 -12.97 16.08
C GLU A 138 -5.66 -13.76 15.97
N TRP A 139 -5.72 -15.01 16.50
CA TRP A 139 -4.64 -15.97 16.55
C TRP A 139 -5.09 -17.29 15.97
N HIS A 140 -4.20 -17.99 15.32
CA HIS A 140 -4.40 -19.34 14.85
C HIS A 140 -3.09 -20.13 14.97
N GLN A 141 -3.09 -21.19 15.79
CA GLN A 141 -1.92 -22.05 16.06
C GLN A 141 -0.68 -21.21 16.41
N ASP A 142 -0.77 -20.40 17.48
CA ASP A 142 0.28 -19.51 18.02
C ASP A 142 0.73 -18.38 17.11
N LYS A 143 0.10 -18.15 15.95
CA LYS A 143 0.43 -17.11 15.00
C LYS A 143 -0.68 -16.06 14.90
N ARG A 144 -0.29 -14.82 14.75
CA ARG A 144 -1.23 -13.73 14.40
C ARG A 144 -1.85 -14.07 13.04
N ASN A 145 -3.17 -14.18 12.99
CA ASN A 145 -3.89 -14.60 11.81
C ASN A 145 -5.33 -14.08 11.87
N GLY A 146 -5.80 -13.39 10.83
CA GLY A 146 -7.08 -12.69 10.84
C GLY A 146 -6.92 -11.20 11.16
N LYS A 147 -7.92 -10.57 11.74
CA LYS A 147 -7.88 -9.12 12.04
C LYS A 147 -7.11 -8.84 13.32
N GLY A 148 -6.29 -7.78 13.29
CA GLY A 148 -5.54 -7.39 14.49
C GLY A 148 -4.88 -6.04 14.38
N THR A 149 -4.56 -5.50 15.55
CA THR A 149 -3.86 -4.23 15.74
C THR A 149 -2.53 -4.48 16.43
N TYR A 150 -1.44 -4.06 15.82
CA TYR A 150 -0.12 -4.02 16.42
C TYR A 150 0.26 -2.57 16.73
N THR A 151 0.60 -2.30 17.96
CA THR A 151 1.06 -0.99 18.42
C THR A 151 2.49 -1.12 18.90
N TRP A 152 3.40 -0.44 18.24
CA TRP A 152 4.79 -0.36 18.63
C TRP A 152 4.96 0.69 19.75
N LYS A 153 5.83 0.41 20.71
CA LYS A 153 6.19 1.37 21.78
C LYS A 153 6.69 2.71 21.21
N ALA A 154 7.35 2.68 20.06
CA ALA A 154 7.83 3.87 19.35
C ALA A 154 6.70 4.74 18.76
N GLY A 155 5.44 4.35 18.89
CA GLY A 155 4.28 5.12 18.45
C GLY A 155 3.75 4.78 17.06
N ALA A 156 4.36 3.80 16.36
CA ALA A 156 3.77 3.26 15.14
C ALA A 156 2.55 2.39 15.47
N LYS A 157 1.62 2.27 14.52
CA LYS A 157 0.43 1.41 14.64
C LYS A 157 0.10 0.79 13.29
N TYR A 158 -0.13 -0.52 13.29
CA TYR A 158 -0.77 -1.21 12.16
C TYR A 158 -2.13 -1.76 12.60
N GLU A 159 -3.14 -1.56 11.78
CA GLU A 159 -4.48 -2.11 11.96
C GLU A 159 -4.93 -2.73 10.64
N GLY A 160 -5.13 -4.03 10.61
CA GLY A 160 -5.46 -4.75 9.39
C GLY A 160 -5.47 -6.24 9.55
N THR A 161 -5.33 -6.94 8.43
CA THR A 161 -5.31 -8.41 8.39
C THR A 161 -3.88 -8.93 8.49
N TRP A 162 -3.79 -10.12 9.11
CA TRP A 162 -2.56 -10.86 9.37
C TRP A 162 -2.67 -12.27 8.82
N LYS A 163 -1.59 -12.82 8.36
CA LYS A 163 -1.49 -14.21 7.94
C LYS A 163 -0.11 -14.77 8.34
N ASN A 164 -0.11 -15.76 9.22
CA ASN A 164 1.12 -16.39 9.72
C ASN A 164 2.16 -15.35 10.19
N ASP A 165 1.76 -14.45 11.11
CA ASP A 165 2.56 -13.38 11.71
C ASP A 165 2.96 -12.23 10.78
N LYS A 166 2.54 -12.23 9.53
CA LYS A 166 2.83 -11.17 8.56
C LYS A 166 1.58 -10.34 8.26
N LYS A 167 1.76 -9.05 7.98
CA LYS A 167 0.71 -8.20 7.42
C LYS A 167 0.35 -8.74 6.04
N ASP A 168 -0.94 -9.06 5.82
CA ASP A 168 -1.39 -9.69 4.58
C ASP A 168 -2.88 -9.36 4.38
N GLY A 169 -3.24 -8.81 3.21
CA GLY A 169 -4.57 -8.28 2.90
C GLY A 169 -4.70 -6.78 3.19
N GLN A 170 -5.88 -6.30 3.54
CA GLN A 170 -6.14 -4.88 3.78
C GLN A 170 -5.63 -4.42 5.15
N GLY A 171 -4.98 -3.25 5.18
CA GLY A 171 -4.53 -2.67 6.43
C GLY A 171 -4.05 -1.23 6.34
N THR A 172 -4.05 -0.57 7.49
CA THR A 172 -3.56 0.79 7.68
C THR A 172 -2.34 0.77 8.59
N MET A 173 -1.24 1.30 8.10
CA MET A 173 -0.03 1.57 8.88
C MET A 173 0.08 3.08 9.12
N VAL A 174 0.32 3.46 10.37
CA VAL A 174 0.68 4.83 10.76
C VAL A 174 2.06 4.77 11.40
N TRP A 175 3.00 5.54 10.86
CA TRP A 175 4.37 5.61 11.38
C TRP A 175 4.50 6.67 12.49
N PRO A 176 5.60 6.67 13.27
CA PRO A 176 5.80 7.65 14.35
C PRO A 176 5.82 9.10 13.87
N ASP A 177 6.29 9.34 12.65
CA ASP A 177 6.33 10.65 12.00
C ASP A 177 4.96 11.14 11.49
N LYS A 178 3.89 10.32 11.69
CA LYS A 178 2.52 10.55 11.25
C LYS A 178 2.27 10.33 9.75
N SER A 179 3.26 9.94 8.98
CA SER A 179 2.97 9.38 7.66
C SER A 179 2.08 8.14 7.79
N SER A 180 1.30 7.84 6.76
CA SER A 180 0.42 6.67 6.83
C SER A 180 0.20 6.03 5.45
N TYR A 181 -0.05 4.72 5.48
CA TYR A 181 -0.45 3.96 4.30
C TYR A 181 -1.72 3.18 4.61
N THR A 182 -2.67 3.22 3.68
CA THR A 182 -3.87 2.38 3.71
C THR A 182 -4.00 1.68 2.38
N GLY A 183 -4.04 0.36 2.38
CA GLY A 183 -4.11 -0.42 1.15
C GLY A 183 -3.79 -1.89 1.35
N ASP A 184 -3.42 -2.54 0.24
CA ASP A 184 -3.09 -3.96 0.18
C ASP A 184 -1.69 -4.24 0.72
N TRP A 185 -1.56 -5.36 1.42
CA TRP A 185 -0.32 -5.91 1.97
C TRP A 185 -0.18 -7.36 1.56
N VAL A 186 1.03 -7.77 1.21
CA VAL A 186 1.38 -9.18 1.00
C VAL A 186 2.70 -9.45 1.72
N ALA A 187 2.67 -10.35 2.69
CA ALA A 187 3.83 -10.83 3.43
C ALA A 187 4.72 -9.67 3.98
N ASP A 188 4.10 -8.65 4.61
CA ASP A 188 4.66 -7.44 5.20
C ASP A 188 4.99 -6.30 4.23
N SER A 189 4.94 -6.49 2.91
CA SER A 189 5.19 -5.47 1.90
C SER A 189 3.90 -4.83 1.40
N ARG A 190 3.95 -3.54 1.07
CA ARG A 190 2.85 -2.86 0.36
C ARG A 190 2.78 -3.42 -1.06
N GLU A 191 1.58 -3.83 -1.45
CA GLU A 191 1.32 -4.49 -2.73
C GLU A 191 -0.04 -4.02 -3.25
N GLY A 192 -0.37 -4.23 -4.54
CA GLY A 192 -1.68 -3.91 -5.08
C GLY A 192 -2.04 -2.43 -4.98
N LYS A 193 -3.25 -2.10 -4.53
CA LYS A 193 -3.73 -0.72 -4.47
C LYS A 193 -3.60 -0.12 -3.07
N GLY A 194 -3.18 1.16 -3.00
CA GLY A 194 -3.10 1.84 -1.73
C GLY A 194 -2.89 3.35 -1.83
N THR A 195 -3.12 4.00 -0.70
CA THR A 195 -2.90 5.44 -0.53
C THR A 195 -1.84 5.67 0.53
N PHE A 196 -0.82 6.44 0.18
CA PHE A 196 0.20 6.91 1.11
C PHE A 196 0.06 8.42 1.36
N TYR A 197 0.04 8.82 2.62
CA TYR A 197 0.07 10.20 3.05
C TYR A 197 1.46 10.51 3.64
N TYR A 198 2.14 11.46 3.06
CA TYR A 198 3.46 11.91 3.49
C TYR A 198 3.36 13.00 4.56
N THR A 199 4.38 13.14 5.36
CA THR A 199 4.45 14.15 6.43
C THR A 199 4.46 15.60 5.94
N ASN A 200 4.93 15.82 4.71
CA ASN A 200 4.93 17.14 4.06
C ASN A 200 3.59 17.54 3.46
N GLY A 201 2.55 16.70 3.58
CA GLY A 201 1.22 16.92 3.03
C GLY A 201 1.01 16.35 1.63
N ASP A 202 2.02 15.76 1.01
CA ASP A 202 1.87 15.05 -0.25
C ASP A 202 1.03 13.78 -0.06
N ARG A 203 0.45 13.30 -1.17
CA ARG A 203 -0.34 12.05 -1.18
C ARG A 203 -0.16 11.31 -2.49
N TYR A 204 0.14 10.03 -2.39
CA TYR A 204 0.10 9.10 -3.53
C TYR A 204 -1.09 8.17 -3.43
N ILE A 205 -1.82 7.98 -4.53
CA ILE A 205 -2.91 7.03 -4.68
C ILE A 205 -2.61 6.20 -5.92
N GLY A 206 -2.41 4.90 -5.78
CA GLY A 206 -2.06 4.08 -6.95
C GLY A 206 -1.68 2.66 -6.59
N GLU A 207 -1.01 2.03 -7.56
CA GLU A 207 -0.53 0.68 -7.44
C GLU A 207 0.84 0.63 -6.74
N TRP A 208 1.08 -0.45 -6.03
CA TRP A 208 2.29 -0.73 -5.26
C TRP A 208 2.82 -2.10 -5.60
N LYS A 209 4.13 -2.25 -5.62
CA LYS A 209 4.82 -3.52 -5.78
C LYS A 209 6.11 -3.51 -4.96
N ALA A 210 6.26 -4.49 -4.07
CA ALA A 210 7.43 -4.62 -3.21
C ALA A 210 7.81 -3.29 -2.51
N ASP A 211 6.82 -2.62 -1.86
CA ASP A 211 6.95 -1.34 -1.17
C ASP A 211 7.24 -0.11 -2.05
N MET A 212 7.27 -0.25 -3.37
CA MET A 212 7.50 0.85 -4.33
C MET A 212 6.23 1.21 -5.08
N GLN A 213 6.08 2.48 -5.47
CA GLN A 213 5.05 2.93 -6.39
C GLN A 213 5.24 2.23 -7.74
N HIS A 214 4.15 1.70 -8.29
CA HIS A 214 4.19 0.91 -9.53
C HIS A 214 2.89 1.10 -10.32
N GLY A 215 2.86 0.67 -11.60
CA GLY A 215 1.65 0.70 -12.41
C GLY A 215 1.05 2.09 -12.55
N LYS A 216 -0.25 2.22 -12.42
CA LYS A 216 -0.96 3.51 -12.50
C LYS A 216 -1.07 4.18 -11.14
N GLY A 217 -0.78 5.49 -11.10
CA GLY A 217 -0.88 6.26 -9.87
C GLY A 217 -1.15 7.75 -10.07
N VAL A 218 -1.63 8.37 -9.00
CA VAL A 218 -1.85 9.81 -8.88
C VAL A 218 -1.08 10.32 -7.69
N TYR A 219 -0.20 11.28 -7.93
CA TYR A 219 0.52 11.99 -6.89
C TYR A 219 -0.02 13.41 -6.75
N HIS A 220 -0.45 13.75 -5.56
CA HIS A 220 -0.84 15.11 -5.19
C HIS A 220 0.27 15.70 -4.35
N PHE A 221 0.87 16.77 -4.84
CA PHE A 221 1.88 17.52 -4.12
C PHE A 221 1.20 18.49 -3.14
N SER A 222 1.84 18.77 -2.05
CA SER A 222 1.39 19.77 -1.06
C SER A 222 1.36 21.19 -1.63
N SER A 223 2.12 21.45 -2.72
CA SER A 223 2.02 22.68 -3.51
C SER A 223 0.68 22.83 -4.23
N GLY A 224 -0.09 21.74 -4.36
CA GLY A 224 -1.30 21.65 -5.18
C GLY A 224 -1.06 21.11 -6.59
N ASP A 225 0.17 20.94 -7.02
CA ASP A 225 0.50 20.27 -8.27
C ASP A 225 0.00 18.83 -8.26
N ARG A 226 -0.20 18.25 -9.44
CA ARG A 226 -0.70 16.87 -9.57
C ARG A 226 -0.01 16.17 -10.72
N TYR A 227 0.46 14.96 -10.45
CA TYR A 227 0.86 14.01 -11.49
C TYR A 227 -0.12 12.85 -11.53
N GLU A 228 -0.45 12.39 -12.75
CA GLU A 228 -1.23 11.16 -12.99
C GLU A 228 -0.59 10.41 -14.14
N GLY A 229 -0.16 9.17 -13.92
CA GLY A 229 0.52 8.42 -14.97
C GLY A 229 1.09 7.09 -14.49
N ASP A 230 2.04 6.59 -15.29
CA ASP A 230 2.73 5.34 -15.04
C ASP A 230 3.88 5.51 -14.04
N TYR A 231 4.10 4.48 -13.23
CA TYR A 231 5.20 4.32 -12.29
C TYR A 231 5.89 2.97 -12.48
N ALA A 232 7.20 2.96 -12.35
CA ALA A 232 7.99 1.74 -12.18
C ALA A 232 9.08 1.98 -11.15
N ASP A 233 9.20 1.07 -10.17
CA ASP A 233 10.21 1.08 -9.12
C ASP A 233 10.34 2.41 -8.36
N GLY A 234 9.18 3.07 -8.14
CA GLY A 234 9.08 4.35 -7.43
C GLY A 234 9.20 5.58 -8.30
N GLU A 235 9.56 5.44 -9.58
CA GLU A 235 9.81 6.57 -10.49
C GLU A 235 8.67 6.73 -11.51
N ARG A 236 8.37 8.00 -11.87
CA ARG A 236 7.44 8.31 -12.97
C ARG A 236 8.04 7.82 -14.28
N THR A 237 7.26 7.09 -15.07
CA THR A 237 7.68 6.52 -16.35
C THR A 237 6.52 6.49 -17.35
N GLY A 238 6.75 6.01 -18.57
CA GLY A 238 5.68 5.81 -19.54
C GLY A 238 4.85 7.05 -19.81
N GLN A 239 3.54 6.93 -19.88
CA GLN A 239 2.63 8.05 -20.16
C GLN A 239 2.14 8.71 -18.87
N GLY A 240 2.13 10.04 -18.86
CA GLY A 240 1.64 10.77 -17.72
C GLY A 240 1.17 12.20 -18.03
N ILE A 241 0.46 12.75 -17.05
CA ILE A 241 -0.02 14.12 -17.04
C ILE A 241 0.55 14.80 -15.80
N TYR A 242 1.28 15.88 -15.97
CA TYR A 242 1.67 16.77 -14.88
C TYR A 242 0.91 18.08 -14.98
N ALA A 243 0.13 18.42 -13.98
CA ALA A 243 -0.63 19.66 -13.90
C ALA A 243 -0.08 20.52 -12.76
N HIS A 244 0.35 21.73 -13.09
CA HIS A 244 0.79 22.72 -12.13
C HIS A 244 -0.38 23.57 -11.63
N THR A 245 -0.27 24.08 -10.42
CA THR A 245 -1.27 24.96 -9.81
C THR A 245 -1.44 26.30 -10.53
N ASN A 246 -0.40 26.77 -11.24
CA ASN A 246 -0.45 27.98 -12.06
C ASN A 246 -1.21 27.80 -13.38
N GLY A 247 -1.71 26.57 -13.66
CA GLY A 247 -2.42 26.21 -14.88
C GLY A 247 -1.56 25.63 -15.99
N ASP A 248 -0.25 25.56 -15.83
CA ASP A 248 0.63 24.88 -16.79
C ASP A 248 0.38 23.35 -16.74
N LYS A 249 0.52 22.71 -17.91
CA LYS A 249 0.24 21.27 -18.01
C LYS A 249 1.17 20.59 -19.01
N TYR A 250 1.76 19.49 -18.59
CA TYR A 250 2.46 18.55 -19.49
C TYR A 250 1.63 17.28 -19.66
N VAL A 251 1.57 16.79 -20.89
CA VAL A 251 0.99 15.49 -21.27
C VAL A 251 1.97 14.79 -22.19
N GLY A 252 2.52 13.67 -21.76
CA GLY A 252 3.53 12.99 -22.57
C GLY A 252 4.25 11.89 -21.85
N GLN A 253 5.39 11.50 -22.41
CA GLN A 253 6.23 10.45 -21.88
C GLN A 253 7.12 10.95 -20.74
N PHE A 254 7.36 10.06 -19.78
CA PHE A 254 8.30 10.23 -18.67
C PHE A 254 9.32 9.11 -18.69
N GLN A 255 10.53 9.39 -18.25
CA GLN A 255 11.58 8.42 -17.98
C GLN A 255 12.38 8.88 -16.76
N ASN A 256 12.59 8.00 -15.78
CA ASN A 256 13.31 8.30 -14.54
C ASN A 256 12.82 9.56 -13.82
N GLY A 257 11.50 9.75 -13.77
CA GLY A 257 10.87 10.93 -13.13
C GLY A 257 10.84 12.21 -13.98
N GLU A 258 11.46 12.24 -15.17
CA GLU A 258 11.61 13.44 -16.02
C GLU A 258 10.78 13.34 -17.31
N GLN A 259 10.37 14.51 -17.86
CA GLN A 259 9.72 14.58 -19.17
C GLN A 259 10.70 14.08 -20.23
N HIS A 260 10.28 13.11 -21.02
CA HIS A 260 11.11 12.46 -22.04
C HIS A 260 10.27 12.06 -23.26
N GLY A 261 10.92 11.76 -24.40
CA GLY A 261 10.20 11.29 -25.59
C GLY A 261 9.22 12.32 -26.15
N GLN A 262 8.04 11.90 -26.55
CA GLN A 262 7.01 12.78 -27.10
C GLN A 262 6.13 13.36 -26.00
N GLY A 263 5.87 14.67 -26.07
CA GLY A 263 5.00 15.34 -25.13
C GLY A 263 4.52 16.72 -25.55
N THR A 264 3.40 17.12 -24.98
CA THR A 264 2.78 18.43 -25.16
C THR A 264 2.83 19.19 -23.84
N PHE A 265 3.43 20.39 -23.86
CA PHE A 265 3.37 21.33 -22.75
C PHE A 265 2.47 22.50 -23.12
N THR A 266 1.46 22.76 -22.31
CA THR A 266 0.55 23.89 -22.43
C THR A 266 0.79 24.85 -21.27
N TRP A 267 1.18 26.07 -21.58
CA TRP A 267 1.32 27.13 -20.58
C TRP A 267 -0.01 27.78 -20.26
N SER A 268 -0.15 28.29 -19.07
CA SER A 268 -1.36 28.99 -18.59
C SER A 268 -1.72 30.24 -19.41
N ASN A 269 -0.73 30.82 -20.10
CA ASN A 269 -0.95 31.95 -21.00
C ASN A 269 -1.45 31.55 -22.40
N GLY A 270 -1.66 30.22 -22.62
CA GLY A 270 -2.17 29.66 -23.89
C GLY A 270 -1.06 29.31 -24.92
N ALA A 271 0.22 29.47 -24.60
CA ALA A 271 1.29 28.94 -25.44
C ALA A 271 1.30 27.41 -25.37
N VAL A 272 1.74 26.74 -26.45
CA VAL A 272 1.81 25.28 -26.53
C VAL A 272 3.09 24.85 -27.20
N TYR A 273 3.76 23.87 -26.61
CA TYR A 273 4.84 23.13 -27.28
C TYR A 273 4.38 21.67 -27.47
N GLU A 274 4.56 21.14 -28.64
CA GLU A 274 4.34 19.75 -28.99
C GLU A 274 5.60 19.21 -29.67
N GLY A 275 6.24 18.20 -29.10
CA GLY A 275 7.50 17.69 -29.68
C GLY A 275 8.27 16.79 -28.74
N GLN A 276 9.55 16.65 -29.06
CA GLN A 276 10.49 15.78 -28.35
C GLN A 276 11.08 16.45 -27.11
N TRP A 277 11.26 15.65 -26.06
CA TRP A 277 11.83 16.03 -24.78
C TRP A 277 12.96 15.07 -24.40
N VAL A 278 13.99 15.59 -23.79
CA VAL A 278 15.07 14.82 -23.16
C VAL A 278 15.35 15.46 -21.80
N ASP A 279 15.08 14.71 -20.73
CA ASP A 279 15.37 15.12 -19.35
C ASP A 279 14.86 16.54 -19.01
N ASN A 280 13.56 16.76 -19.21
CA ASN A 280 12.82 18.02 -19.04
C ASN A 280 13.19 19.15 -20.01
N VAL A 281 14.00 18.87 -21.04
CA VAL A 281 14.48 19.88 -22.00
C VAL A 281 13.90 19.60 -23.39
N ARG A 282 13.33 20.61 -24.04
CA ARG A 282 12.86 20.49 -25.43
C ARG A 282 14.05 20.24 -26.35
N SER A 283 13.94 19.16 -27.14
CA SER A 283 15.00 18.65 -28.00
C SER A 283 14.42 18.01 -29.26
N GLY A 284 15.23 17.74 -30.29
CA GLY A 284 14.76 17.07 -31.51
C GLY A 284 13.78 17.88 -32.33
N GLN A 285 12.70 17.28 -32.80
CA GLN A 285 11.67 17.95 -33.58
C GLN A 285 10.51 18.39 -32.70
N GLY A 286 10.02 19.62 -32.95
CA GLY A 286 8.89 20.12 -32.21
C GLY A 286 8.27 21.39 -32.80
N ARG A 287 7.03 21.64 -32.44
CA ARG A 287 6.20 22.78 -32.79
C ARG A 287 5.92 23.60 -31.55
N TYR A 288 6.19 24.90 -31.60
CA TYR A 288 5.86 25.84 -30.54
C TYR A 288 4.92 26.90 -31.06
N LYS A 289 3.77 27.06 -30.42
CA LYS A 289 2.82 28.14 -30.70
C LYS A 289 2.85 29.12 -29.54
N TRP A 290 3.22 30.35 -29.79
CA TRP A 290 3.19 31.42 -28.78
C TRP A 290 1.75 31.91 -28.52
N ALA A 291 1.56 32.49 -27.36
CA ALA A 291 0.28 33.08 -26.97
C ALA A 291 -0.17 34.24 -27.91
N ASN A 292 0.77 34.94 -28.55
CA ASN A 292 0.48 36.00 -29.50
C ASN A 292 0.03 35.47 -30.87
N GLY A 293 0.14 34.14 -31.10
CA GLY A 293 -0.24 33.50 -32.34
C GLY A 293 0.89 33.17 -33.30
N ASP A 294 2.13 33.58 -33.00
CA ASP A 294 3.32 33.15 -33.75
C ASP A 294 3.50 31.63 -33.56
N GLU A 295 4.19 30.98 -34.52
CA GLU A 295 4.43 29.57 -34.51
C GLU A 295 5.80 29.22 -35.07
N TYR A 296 6.51 28.32 -34.38
CA TYR A 296 7.76 27.72 -34.88
C TYR A 296 7.58 26.21 -34.99
N GLU A 297 8.00 25.66 -36.11
CA GLU A 297 8.08 24.21 -36.32
C GLU A 297 9.46 23.87 -36.87
N GLY A 298 10.19 22.98 -36.20
CA GLY A 298 11.54 22.61 -36.60
C GLY A 298 12.35 21.95 -35.51
N SER A 299 13.67 22.03 -35.67
CA SER A 299 14.62 21.38 -34.76
C SER A 299 14.85 22.24 -33.50
N TRP A 300 14.97 21.54 -32.36
CA TRP A 300 15.18 22.09 -31.04
C TRP A 300 16.43 21.52 -30.39
N LYS A 301 17.14 22.36 -29.64
CA LYS A 301 18.27 21.94 -28.81
C LYS A 301 18.34 22.82 -27.56
N ASN A 302 18.40 22.22 -26.38
CA ASN A 302 18.49 22.95 -25.12
C ASN A 302 17.42 24.06 -25.01
N ASP A 303 16.14 23.70 -25.21
CA ASP A 303 14.97 24.60 -25.16
C ASP A 303 14.90 25.69 -26.21
N LYS A 304 15.78 25.70 -27.21
CA LYS A 304 15.84 26.71 -28.24
C LYS A 304 15.73 26.15 -29.65
N PRO A 305 15.09 26.85 -30.60
CA PRO A 305 15.22 26.55 -32.00
C PRO A 305 16.71 26.47 -32.41
N ASP A 306 17.11 25.33 -32.98
CA ASP A 306 18.50 25.08 -33.41
C ASP A 306 18.50 24.00 -34.52
N GLY A 307 18.95 24.35 -35.70
CA GLY A 307 18.85 23.54 -36.92
C GLY A 307 17.90 24.13 -37.93
N GLN A 308 17.22 23.31 -38.73
CA GLN A 308 16.25 23.76 -39.73
C GLN A 308 14.86 23.94 -39.13
N GLY A 309 14.17 24.99 -39.53
CA GLY A 309 12.82 25.24 -39.06
C GLY A 309 12.06 26.28 -39.91
N THR A 310 10.78 26.42 -39.57
CA THR A 310 9.84 27.36 -40.13
C THR A 310 9.25 28.20 -38.99
N LEU A 311 9.37 29.52 -39.07
CA LEU A 311 8.73 30.47 -38.19
C LEU A 311 7.61 31.19 -38.97
N THR A 312 6.38 31.09 -38.47
CA THR A 312 5.22 31.78 -39.02
C THR A 312 4.77 32.81 -37.97
N LEU A 313 4.82 34.10 -38.34
CA LEU A 313 4.32 35.16 -37.48
C LEU A 313 2.81 35.33 -37.63
N LYS A 314 2.17 35.89 -36.63
CA LYS A 314 0.71 36.12 -36.59
C LYS A 314 0.20 36.97 -37.79
N ASP A 315 1.04 37.86 -38.32
CA ASP A 315 0.72 38.68 -39.47
C ASP A 315 0.77 37.92 -40.81
N GLY A 316 1.22 36.67 -40.80
CA GLY A 316 1.42 35.81 -41.97
C GLY A 316 2.83 35.84 -42.54
N THR A 317 3.75 36.61 -41.96
CA THR A 317 5.18 36.53 -42.32
C THR A 317 5.72 35.15 -42.04
N LEU A 318 6.43 34.57 -43.01
CA LEU A 318 7.00 33.22 -42.92
C LEU A 318 8.51 33.26 -43.13
N TYR A 319 9.26 32.74 -42.18
CA TYR A 319 10.68 32.46 -42.37
C TYR A 319 10.90 30.94 -42.43
N LYS A 320 11.64 30.46 -43.41
CA LYS A 320 12.06 29.07 -43.53
C LYS A 320 13.57 28.99 -43.74
N GLY A 321 14.29 28.40 -42.82
CA GLY A 321 15.75 28.38 -42.88
C GLY A 321 16.42 27.83 -41.64
N GLY A 322 17.71 28.15 -41.50
CA GLY A 322 18.50 27.75 -40.35
C GLY A 322 18.24 28.60 -39.12
N PHE A 323 18.36 27.96 -37.95
CA PHE A 323 18.32 28.59 -36.63
C PHE A 323 19.54 28.15 -35.83
N SER A 324 20.04 29.03 -34.99
CA SER A 324 21.05 28.72 -33.98
C SER A 324 20.75 29.46 -32.69
N LYS A 325 20.64 28.71 -31.57
CA LYS A 325 20.37 29.27 -30.24
C LYS A 325 19.12 30.17 -30.19
N GLY A 326 18.11 29.85 -31.01
CA GLY A 326 16.84 30.58 -31.07
C GLY A 326 16.81 31.77 -32.07
N MET A 327 17.84 31.98 -32.83
CA MET A 327 17.92 33.09 -33.82
C MET A 327 18.13 32.52 -35.23
N GLU A 328 17.59 33.21 -36.24
CA GLU A 328 17.83 32.86 -37.64
C GLU A 328 19.33 32.90 -37.93
N GLU A 329 19.85 31.87 -38.56
CA GLU A 329 21.26 31.67 -38.88
C GLU A 329 21.45 30.92 -40.20
N GLY A 330 22.41 31.34 -41.01
CA GLY A 330 22.69 30.70 -42.28
C GLY A 330 21.71 31.10 -43.40
N LYS A 331 21.51 30.22 -44.38
CA LYS A 331 20.58 30.47 -45.49
C LYS A 331 19.12 30.34 -45.06
N GLY A 332 18.29 31.25 -45.56
CA GLY A 332 16.86 31.23 -45.30
C GLY A 332 16.04 32.00 -46.35
N VAL A 333 14.76 31.77 -46.31
CA VAL A 333 13.75 32.45 -47.13
C VAL A 333 12.76 33.11 -46.18
N LEU A 334 12.54 34.41 -46.40
CA LEU A 334 11.51 35.19 -45.72
C LEU A 334 10.43 35.60 -46.74
N ILE A 335 9.19 35.33 -46.43
CA ILE A 335 8.05 35.73 -47.25
C ILE A 335 7.15 36.61 -46.40
N THR A 336 6.88 37.82 -46.90
CA THR A 336 5.96 38.75 -46.23
C THR A 336 4.51 38.56 -46.65
N PRO A 337 3.52 39.08 -45.91
CA PRO A 337 2.09 38.88 -46.22
C PRO A 337 1.67 39.37 -47.59
N ASP A 338 2.31 40.39 -48.12
CA ASP A 338 2.11 40.94 -49.48
C ASP A 338 2.78 40.08 -50.57
N GLY A 339 3.46 38.99 -50.18
CA GLY A 339 4.08 38.05 -51.11
C GLY A 339 5.49 38.37 -51.54
N VAL A 340 6.13 39.43 -50.99
CA VAL A 340 7.55 39.68 -51.24
C VAL A 340 8.40 38.56 -50.61
N ARG A 341 9.26 37.95 -51.42
CA ARG A 341 10.14 36.87 -51.05
C ARG A 341 11.60 37.36 -51.03
N PHE A 342 12.18 37.35 -49.85
CA PHE A 342 13.62 37.53 -49.63
C PHE A 342 14.29 36.13 -49.57
N GLU A 343 15.32 35.91 -50.35
CA GLU A 343 16.16 34.72 -50.30
C GLU A 343 17.62 35.16 -50.10
N GLY A 344 18.20 34.73 -48.97
CA GLY A 344 19.53 35.20 -48.59
C GLY A 344 20.05 34.53 -47.34
N SER A 345 21.07 35.11 -46.74
CA SER A 345 21.65 34.64 -45.48
C SER A 345 21.22 35.47 -44.29
N PHE A 346 21.23 34.84 -43.11
CA PHE A 346 20.97 35.49 -41.83
C PHE A 346 22.12 35.20 -40.86
N LYS A 347 22.38 36.12 -39.96
CA LYS A 347 23.35 35.98 -38.88
C LYS A 347 22.82 36.64 -37.61
N GLN A 348 22.68 35.84 -36.54
CA GLN A 348 22.15 36.30 -35.26
C GLN A 348 20.80 37.06 -35.42
N GLY A 349 19.87 36.50 -36.19
CA GLY A 349 18.55 37.08 -36.45
C GLY A 349 18.51 38.25 -37.42
N LYS A 350 19.62 38.61 -38.06
CA LYS A 350 19.70 39.74 -38.97
C LYS A 350 20.06 39.29 -40.37
N LYS A 351 19.44 39.91 -41.39
CA LYS A 351 19.84 39.75 -42.82
C LYS A 351 21.34 40.01 -42.96
N HIS A 352 22.06 39.08 -43.62
CA HIS A 352 23.51 39.15 -43.77
C HIS A 352 23.96 38.48 -45.08
N GLY A 353 24.97 39.01 -45.78
CA GLY A 353 25.47 38.47 -47.03
C GLY A 353 24.59 38.76 -48.23
N ASP A 354 24.86 38.06 -49.34
CA ASP A 354 24.14 38.21 -50.61
C ASP A 354 22.66 37.81 -50.47
N PHE A 355 21.80 38.54 -51.19
CA PHE A 355 20.38 38.26 -51.22
C PHE A 355 19.74 38.59 -52.56
N VAL A 356 18.58 38.02 -52.82
CA VAL A 356 17.64 38.34 -53.89
C VAL A 356 16.26 38.55 -53.26
N GLU A 357 15.58 39.64 -53.63
CA GLU A 357 14.19 39.85 -53.34
C GLU A 357 13.36 39.78 -54.64
N THR A 358 12.24 39.09 -54.57
CA THR A 358 11.25 38.96 -55.65
C THR A 358 9.89 39.41 -55.19
N ASP A 359 9.03 39.88 -56.11
CA ASP A 359 7.62 40.09 -55.86
C ASP A 359 6.86 38.74 -55.83
N LYS A 360 5.54 38.80 -55.62
CA LYS A 360 4.65 37.64 -55.56
C LYS A 360 4.64 36.83 -56.86
N ASP A 361 4.96 37.45 -58.01
CA ASP A 361 4.98 36.87 -59.34
C ASP A 361 6.38 36.33 -59.72
N GLY A 362 7.36 36.42 -58.79
CA GLY A 362 8.72 35.93 -58.97
C GLY A 362 9.67 36.87 -59.68
N LYS A 363 9.26 38.12 -60.01
CA LYS A 363 10.09 39.11 -60.64
C LYS A 363 11.04 39.72 -59.62
N ILE A 364 12.33 39.77 -59.95
CA ILE A 364 13.37 40.40 -59.09
C ILE A 364 13.06 41.87 -58.91
N ILE A 365 12.90 42.35 -57.70
CA ILE A 365 12.68 43.73 -57.32
C ILE A 365 13.93 44.36 -56.71
N ARG A 366 14.79 43.51 -56.06
CA ARG A 366 16.03 44.00 -55.44
C ARG A 366 17.04 42.84 -55.25
N LYS A 367 18.32 43.21 -55.41
CA LYS A 367 19.48 42.37 -55.05
C LYS A 367 20.60 43.21 -54.48
N GLY A 368 21.44 42.61 -53.65
CA GLY A 368 22.54 43.33 -53.02
C GLY A 368 23.16 42.48 -51.85
N VAL A 369 23.81 43.17 -50.95
CA VAL A 369 24.49 42.60 -49.80
C VAL A 369 24.01 43.26 -48.54
N TYR A 370 23.61 42.50 -47.58
CA TYR A 370 23.35 42.96 -46.20
C TYR A 370 24.58 42.73 -45.33
N LYS A 371 24.83 43.63 -44.40
CA LYS A 371 25.81 43.48 -43.33
C LYS A 371 25.14 43.77 -42.01
N PHE A 372 24.85 42.73 -41.25
CA PHE A 372 24.14 42.78 -39.97
C PHE A 372 22.87 43.65 -39.98
N GLY A 373 21.99 43.42 -40.96
CA GLY A 373 20.73 44.14 -41.13
C GLY A 373 20.82 45.46 -41.88
N THR A 374 22.03 45.98 -42.19
CA THR A 374 22.21 47.18 -42.97
C THR A 374 22.41 46.85 -44.46
N LEU A 375 21.57 47.41 -45.34
CA LEU A 375 21.62 47.19 -46.76
C LEU A 375 22.75 47.98 -47.43
N ASN A 376 23.67 47.33 -48.12
CA ASN A 376 24.62 47.91 -49.03
C ASN A 376 24.17 47.62 -50.47
N LEU A 377 23.60 48.62 -51.15
CA LEU A 377 23.22 48.46 -52.55
C LEU A 377 24.50 48.41 -53.35
N THR A 378 24.77 47.37 -54.09
CA THR A 378 25.79 47.34 -55.12
C THR A 378 25.31 48.29 -56.24
N GLN A 379 25.94 49.39 -56.33
CA GLN A 379 25.77 50.23 -57.53
C GLN A 379 26.15 49.39 -58.78
N LYS A 380 25.31 49.50 -59.81
CA LYS A 380 25.55 48.87 -61.10
C LYS A 380 26.83 49.44 -61.73
#